data_b6dd6df0487b25e876d53ad77e576639
#
_entry.id   b6dd6df0487b25e876d53ad77e576639
#
_cell.length_a   1.000
_cell.length_b   1.000
_cell.length_c   1.000
_cell.angle_alpha   90.00
_cell.angle_beta   90.00
_cell.angle_gamma   90.00
#
_symmetry.space_group_name_H-M   'P 1'
#
loop_
_entity.id
_entity.type
_entity.pdbx_description
1 polymer ?
#
loop_
_entity_poly.entity_id
_entity_poly.type
_entity_poly.pdbx_seq_one_letter_code
_entity_poly.pdbx_strand_id
1 'polypeptide(L)'
;FPTRRSSDLGFEELMLKTLDNKYKIQTFFDQVAEILDKEEEDFIERIRFKSTTEFIQQMDKYILYLEQNAFRPTDLKAGRIPIPAEYLKERFAAWHRLPMRSRFQPMAEEIARELTFTYHQEPMGKIQIRQLGNELKKMFNNKDLDLYKGFYDWLGKPEMFKQGKNRKLEYADVAPLLYLKLALEDNKTMYGIKHLLVDEMQDYTPIQYKVLAKLFPCRKTILGDAKQSVNPYSSTTCEQIQRVLVGSEVMKLCKSYRSTYEITEFAQRIAKNEELEAIERHGEEPAVALLPTEKKEIEWIENLITSFLKGADVSMGIICKTVKQADKLYAAINHLSDKICLLTEESVAFVNGVVITTAHMAKGLEFDEVIVPFVTDKDYRTEIDRSMLYVACTRAMHKLYISASGNISTFLS
;
A
#
# COMPACT_ATOMS: atom_id res chain seq x y z
N PHE A 1 -8.83 -9.06 -16.70
CA PHE A 1 -7.47 -8.77 -16.22
C PHE A 1 -6.51 -8.93 -17.38
N PRO A 2 -5.66 -7.94 -17.67
CA PRO A 2 -4.55 -8.20 -18.54
C PRO A 2 -3.73 -9.33 -17.91
N THR A 3 -3.42 -10.36 -18.66
CA THR A 3 -2.47 -11.38 -18.29
C THR A 3 -1.24 -10.69 -17.75
N ARG A 4 -0.90 -10.89 -16.46
CA ARG A 4 0.34 -10.35 -15.86
C ARG A 4 1.50 -10.68 -16.81
N ARG A 5 2.08 -9.66 -17.44
CA ARG A 5 3.36 -9.83 -18.11
C ARG A 5 4.40 -10.12 -17.04
N SER A 6 5.42 -10.87 -17.34
CA SER A 6 6.51 -11.22 -16.40
C SER A 6 7.23 -9.99 -15.78
N SER A 7 6.87 -8.77 -16.22
CA SER A 7 7.33 -7.48 -15.71
C SER A 7 6.38 -6.80 -14.71
N ASP A 8 5.17 -7.33 -14.51
CA ASP A 8 4.16 -6.74 -13.62
C ASP A 8 4.29 -7.36 -12.21
N LEU A 9 5.31 -6.92 -11.49
CA LEU A 9 5.45 -7.23 -10.06
C LEU A 9 4.49 -6.35 -9.28
N GLY A 10 3.60 -6.95 -8.49
CA GLY A 10 2.81 -6.22 -7.52
C GLY A 10 3.74 -5.52 -6.50
N PHE A 11 3.37 -4.33 -6.05
CA PHE A 11 4.24 -3.56 -5.14
C PHE A 11 4.53 -4.30 -3.83
N GLU A 12 3.56 -5.06 -3.30
CA GLU A 12 3.75 -5.91 -2.11
C GLU A 12 4.82 -6.99 -2.34
N GLU A 13 4.76 -7.66 -3.48
CA GLU A 13 5.74 -8.67 -3.86
C GLU A 13 7.15 -8.08 -4.00
N LEU A 14 7.23 -6.87 -4.59
CA LEU A 14 8.48 -6.12 -4.69
C LEU A 14 9.04 -5.78 -3.31
N MET A 15 8.19 -5.29 -2.39
CA MET A 15 8.60 -4.96 -1.03
C MET A 15 9.11 -6.20 -0.29
N LEU A 16 8.38 -7.32 -0.36
CA LEU A 16 8.77 -8.58 0.26
C LEU A 16 10.09 -9.10 -0.29
N LYS A 17 10.25 -9.11 -1.60
CA LYS A 17 11.49 -9.53 -2.27
C LYS A 17 12.69 -8.67 -1.84
N THR A 18 12.49 -7.36 -1.72
CA THR A 18 13.53 -6.43 -1.28
C THR A 18 13.85 -6.58 0.21
N LEU A 19 12.90 -7.06 1.01
CA LEU A 19 13.08 -7.47 2.40
C LEU A 19 13.61 -8.92 2.55
N ASP A 20 14.08 -9.53 1.45
CA ASP A 20 14.61 -10.90 1.40
C ASP A 20 13.59 -11.97 1.85
N ASN A 21 12.30 -11.71 1.74
CA ASN A 21 11.19 -12.59 2.18
C ASN A 21 11.30 -13.05 3.65
N LYS A 22 11.93 -12.24 4.51
CA LYS A 22 12.18 -12.61 5.92
C LYS A 22 10.97 -12.47 6.83
N TYR A 23 9.95 -11.73 6.37
CA TYR A 23 8.82 -11.33 7.20
C TYR A 23 7.50 -11.89 6.68
N LYS A 24 6.65 -12.31 7.61
CA LYS A 24 5.23 -12.50 7.31
C LYS A 24 4.55 -11.14 7.42
N ILE A 25 3.82 -10.73 6.40
CA ILE A 25 3.16 -9.44 6.36
C ILE A 25 1.64 -9.61 6.25
N GLN A 26 0.92 -8.63 6.76
CA GLN A 26 -0.48 -8.39 6.43
C GLN A 26 -0.54 -7.85 4.99
N THR A 27 -1.51 -8.29 4.18
CA THR A 27 -1.74 -7.72 2.85
C THR A 27 -2.50 -6.38 2.97
N PHE A 28 -2.51 -5.60 1.90
CA PHE A 28 -3.36 -4.41 1.84
C PHE A 28 -4.85 -4.76 2.06
N PHE A 29 -5.31 -5.84 1.45
CA PHE A 29 -6.69 -6.31 1.60
C PHE A 29 -7.00 -6.76 3.03
N ASP A 30 -6.09 -7.50 3.67
CA ASP A 30 -6.20 -7.84 5.10
C ASP A 30 -6.36 -6.59 5.96
N GLN A 31 -5.58 -5.52 5.69
CA GLN A 31 -5.66 -4.26 6.42
C GLN A 31 -7.02 -3.58 6.25
N VAL A 32 -7.51 -3.48 5.01
CA VAL A 32 -8.83 -2.88 4.73
C VAL A 32 -9.95 -3.69 5.36
N ALA A 33 -9.91 -5.02 5.25
CA ALA A 33 -10.91 -5.90 5.88
C ALA A 33 -10.90 -5.74 7.42
N GLU A 34 -9.72 -5.62 8.04
CA GLU A 34 -9.60 -5.43 9.49
C GLU A 34 -10.16 -4.08 9.94
N ILE A 35 -9.95 -3.02 9.16
CA ILE A 35 -10.54 -1.69 9.42
C ILE A 35 -12.08 -1.78 9.39
N LEU A 36 -12.64 -2.46 8.38
CA LEU A 36 -14.09 -2.55 8.18
C LEU A 36 -14.78 -3.48 9.19
N ASP A 37 -14.10 -4.55 9.62
CA ASP A 37 -14.67 -5.57 10.52
C ASP A 37 -14.59 -5.19 12.00
N LYS A 38 -13.50 -4.51 12.42
CA LYS A 38 -13.22 -4.31 13.85
C LYS A 38 -13.36 -2.88 14.31
N GLU A 39 -13.19 -1.90 13.43
CA GLU A 39 -13.18 -0.46 13.76
C GLU A 39 -12.30 -0.12 14.99
N GLU A 40 -11.19 -0.87 15.20
CA GLU A 40 -10.28 -0.64 16.34
C GLU A 40 -9.54 0.70 16.17
N GLU A 41 -9.84 1.66 17.03
CA GLU A 41 -9.29 3.03 16.92
C GLU A 41 -7.76 3.05 16.99
N ASP A 42 -7.15 2.27 17.89
CA ASP A 42 -5.68 2.14 17.99
C ASP A 42 -5.03 1.63 16.70
N PHE A 43 -5.69 0.71 15.98
CA PHE A 43 -5.21 0.20 14.70
C PHE A 43 -5.28 1.28 13.63
N ILE A 44 -6.41 1.99 13.57
CA ILE A 44 -6.61 3.10 12.63
C ILE A 44 -5.62 4.23 12.90
N GLU A 45 -5.36 4.55 14.17
CA GLU A 45 -4.39 5.58 14.57
C GLU A 45 -2.97 5.22 14.10
N ARG A 46 -2.55 3.97 14.26
CA ARG A 46 -1.25 3.51 13.73
C ARG A 46 -1.13 3.67 12.22
N ILE A 47 -2.20 3.36 11.47
CA ILE A 47 -2.22 3.53 10.02
C ILE A 47 -2.13 5.02 9.65
N ARG A 48 -2.96 5.86 10.25
CA ARG A 48 -2.96 7.32 10.02
C ARG A 48 -1.59 7.92 10.29
N PHE A 49 -1.00 7.60 11.44
CA PHE A 49 0.32 8.10 11.83
C PHE A 49 1.40 7.77 10.80
N LYS A 50 1.47 6.49 10.37
CA LYS A 50 2.45 6.00 9.40
C LYS A 50 2.22 6.50 7.98
N SER A 51 1.04 7.04 7.69
CA SER A 51 0.64 7.56 6.38
C SER A 51 0.89 9.07 6.22
N THR A 52 1.48 9.73 7.21
CA THR A 52 1.74 11.18 7.17
C THR A 52 3.10 11.51 6.56
N THR A 53 3.22 12.71 6.00
CA THR A 53 4.51 13.27 5.60
C THR A 53 5.41 13.58 6.79
N GLU A 54 4.81 13.88 7.95
CA GLU A 54 5.53 14.08 9.21
C GLU A 54 6.23 12.80 9.68
N PHE A 55 5.58 11.64 9.55
CA PHE A 55 6.20 10.35 9.82
C PHE A 55 7.50 10.15 9.04
N ILE A 56 7.50 10.51 7.75
CA ILE A 56 8.73 10.45 6.93
C ILE A 56 9.81 11.36 7.50
N GLN A 57 9.47 12.58 7.89
CA GLN A 57 10.44 13.52 8.47
C GLN A 57 11.04 12.98 9.77
N GLN A 58 10.23 12.34 10.62
CA GLN A 58 10.74 11.71 11.83
C GLN A 58 11.64 10.50 11.51
N MET A 59 11.28 9.71 10.51
CA MET A 59 12.12 8.59 10.04
C MET A 59 13.46 9.10 9.47
N ASP A 60 13.46 10.19 8.70
CA ASP A 60 14.69 10.81 8.19
C ASP A 60 15.58 11.31 9.34
N LYS A 61 15.00 11.95 10.38
CA LYS A 61 15.75 12.36 11.59
C LYS A 61 16.32 11.15 12.35
N TYR A 62 15.55 10.07 12.43
CA TYR A 62 16.05 8.85 13.07
C TYR A 62 17.19 8.20 12.28
N ILE A 63 17.15 8.22 10.96
CA ILE A 63 18.25 7.75 10.12
C ILE A 63 19.53 8.58 10.41
N LEU A 64 19.41 9.91 10.54
CA LEU A 64 20.51 10.78 10.94
C LEU A 64 21.01 10.48 12.37
N TYR A 65 20.09 10.17 13.29
CA TYR A 65 20.48 9.70 14.62
C TYR A 65 21.27 8.40 14.57
N LEU A 66 20.86 7.44 13.72
CA LEU A 66 21.59 6.19 13.54
C LEU A 66 23.00 6.39 12.97
N GLU A 67 23.20 7.38 12.10
CA GLU A 67 24.53 7.75 11.57
C GLU A 67 25.54 7.99 12.70
N GLN A 68 25.10 8.57 13.81
CA GLN A 68 25.96 8.94 14.93
C GLN A 68 25.98 7.87 16.04
N ASN A 69 24.94 7.04 16.15
CA ASN A 69 24.72 6.22 17.34
C ASN A 69 24.62 4.70 17.08
N ALA A 70 24.47 4.27 15.83
CA ALA A 70 24.26 2.84 15.52
C ALA A 70 25.57 2.04 15.52
N PHE A 71 26.70 2.66 15.19
CA PHE A 71 28.01 2.05 15.29
C PHE A 71 28.60 2.30 16.67
N ARG A 72 28.79 1.24 17.45
CA ARG A 72 29.28 1.29 18.83
C ARG A 72 30.58 0.48 18.93
N PRO A 73 31.70 1.03 18.41
CA PRO A 73 32.95 0.32 18.44
C PRO A 73 33.48 0.19 19.85
N THR A 74 34.21 -0.88 20.06
CA THR A 74 35.12 -1.09 21.20
C THR A 74 36.55 -1.13 20.67
N ASP A 75 37.51 -0.94 21.55
CA ASP A 75 38.93 -1.05 21.19
C ASP A 75 39.23 -2.40 20.56
N LEU A 76 39.88 -2.38 19.42
CA LEU A 76 40.36 -3.55 18.71
C LEU A 76 41.87 -3.67 18.80
N LYS A 77 42.42 -4.83 18.45
CA LYS A 77 43.87 -5.06 18.29
C LYS A 77 44.13 -5.67 16.92
N ALA A 78 45.02 -5.07 16.18
CA ALA A 78 45.60 -5.67 14.97
C ALA A 78 47.03 -6.12 15.29
N GLY A 79 47.17 -7.40 15.59
CA GLY A 79 48.42 -7.92 16.15
C GLY A 79 48.72 -7.31 17.52
N ARG A 80 49.81 -6.52 17.63
CA ARG A 80 50.19 -5.82 18.86
C ARG A 80 49.73 -4.35 18.91
N ILE A 81 49.18 -3.83 17.84
CA ILE A 81 48.79 -2.43 17.73
C ILE A 81 47.32 -2.27 18.20
N PRO A 82 47.10 -1.42 19.22
CA PRO A 82 45.74 -1.09 19.63
C PRO A 82 45.10 -0.14 18.60
N ILE A 83 43.83 -0.38 18.28
CA ILE A 83 42.98 0.47 17.45
C ILE A 83 41.87 1.00 18.35
N PRO A 84 41.95 2.27 18.78
CA PRO A 84 41.00 2.84 19.74
C PRO A 84 39.58 2.94 19.13
N ALA A 85 38.58 2.78 19.97
CA ALA A 85 37.18 2.92 19.57
C ALA A 85 36.88 4.30 18.94
N GLU A 86 37.52 5.39 19.46
CA GLU A 86 37.32 6.74 18.94
C GLU A 86 37.84 6.89 17.51
N TYR A 87 39.00 6.33 17.21
CA TYR A 87 39.55 6.27 15.86
C TYR A 87 38.56 5.52 14.90
N LEU A 88 37.99 4.40 15.36
CA LEU A 88 37.02 3.66 14.56
C LEU A 88 35.75 4.47 14.27
N LYS A 89 35.25 5.28 15.22
CA LYS A 89 34.14 6.19 15.01
C LYS A 89 34.46 7.27 13.96
N GLU A 90 35.64 7.89 14.07
CA GLU A 90 36.08 8.88 13.09
C GLU A 90 36.15 8.30 11.68
N ARG A 91 36.72 7.10 11.54
CA ARG A 91 36.81 6.42 10.23
C ARG A 91 35.39 6.08 9.69
N PHE A 92 34.49 5.58 10.53
CA PHE A 92 33.09 5.31 10.13
C PHE A 92 32.39 6.58 9.63
N ALA A 93 32.59 7.70 10.31
CA ALA A 93 32.05 8.99 9.92
C ALA A 93 32.66 9.51 8.60
N ALA A 94 33.97 9.28 8.38
CA ALA A 94 34.66 9.68 7.14
C ALA A 94 34.05 9.03 5.89
N TRP A 95 33.52 7.82 6.00
CA TRP A 95 32.85 7.09 4.93
C TRP A 95 31.35 7.43 4.77
N HIS A 96 30.88 8.60 5.25
CA HIS A 96 29.47 9.03 5.23
C HIS A 96 28.80 9.03 3.86
N ARG A 97 29.58 9.07 2.75
CA ARG A 97 29.04 8.97 1.37
C ARG A 97 28.49 7.57 1.04
N LEU A 98 28.92 6.55 1.76
CA LEU A 98 28.42 5.19 1.62
C LEU A 98 27.29 4.93 2.65
N PRO A 99 26.31 4.10 2.31
CA PRO A 99 25.36 3.59 3.29
C PRO A 99 26.07 2.93 4.47
N MET A 100 25.50 3.05 5.66
CA MET A 100 26.17 2.66 6.92
C MET A 100 26.74 1.24 6.89
N ARG A 101 25.99 0.26 6.36
CA ARG A 101 26.43 -1.14 6.32
C ARG A 101 27.50 -1.43 5.29
N SER A 102 27.66 -0.55 4.32
CA SER A 102 28.67 -0.68 3.25
C SER A 102 30.02 -0.08 3.62
N ARG A 103 30.15 0.59 4.78
CA ARG A 103 31.37 1.29 5.22
C ARG A 103 32.44 0.36 5.79
N PHE A 104 32.05 -0.80 6.33
CA PHE A 104 32.97 -1.65 7.11
C PHE A 104 34.10 -2.25 6.30
N GLN A 105 33.86 -2.64 5.06
CA GLN A 105 34.90 -3.20 4.21
C GLN A 105 35.93 -2.13 3.76
N PRO A 106 35.54 -0.95 3.26
CA PRO A 106 36.48 0.15 2.99
C PRO A 106 37.25 0.62 4.22
N MET A 107 36.60 0.69 5.39
CA MET A 107 37.27 0.99 6.65
C MET A 107 38.36 -0.04 6.96
N ALA A 108 38.07 -1.32 6.83
CA ALA A 108 39.04 -2.38 7.09
C ALA A 108 40.26 -2.30 6.15
N GLU A 109 40.03 -1.97 4.87
CA GLU A 109 41.08 -1.76 3.88
C GLU A 109 41.92 -0.52 4.18
N GLU A 110 41.30 0.57 4.65
CA GLU A 110 42.00 1.79 5.07
C GLU A 110 42.88 1.52 6.30
N ILE A 111 42.32 0.88 7.34
CA ILE A 111 43.04 0.50 8.54
C ILE A 111 44.23 -0.42 8.20
N ALA A 112 44.04 -1.43 7.35
CA ALA A 112 45.09 -2.33 6.92
C ALA A 112 46.25 -1.60 6.22
N ARG A 113 45.94 -0.63 5.37
CA ARG A 113 46.95 0.22 4.71
C ARG A 113 47.69 1.08 5.73
N GLU A 114 46.98 1.71 6.65
CA GLU A 114 47.62 2.55 7.68
C GLU A 114 48.54 1.73 8.58
N LEU A 115 48.16 0.54 9.00
CA LEU A 115 49.01 -0.38 9.76
C LEU A 115 50.32 -0.73 9.02
N THR A 116 50.25 -0.92 7.72
CA THR A 116 51.42 -1.21 6.90
C THR A 116 52.33 0.00 6.74
N PHE A 117 51.78 1.17 6.39
CA PHE A 117 52.60 2.34 6.04
C PHE A 117 53.08 3.15 7.27
N THR A 118 52.21 3.31 8.28
CA THR A 118 52.50 4.14 9.44
C THR A 118 53.18 3.34 10.55
N TYR A 119 52.74 2.11 10.77
CA TYR A 119 53.25 1.26 11.86
C TYR A 119 54.21 0.17 11.36
N HIS A 120 54.62 0.20 10.09
CA HIS A 120 55.57 -0.74 9.48
C HIS A 120 55.21 -2.22 9.73
N GLN A 121 53.92 -2.55 9.81
CA GLN A 121 53.46 -3.92 9.93
C GLN A 121 53.53 -4.64 8.59
N GLU A 122 53.64 -5.97 8.63
CA GLU A 122 53.49 -6.76 7.42
C GLU A 122 52.13 -6.55 6.79
N PRO A 123 52.03 -6.45 5.44
CA PRO A 123 50.79 -6.25 4.76
C PRO A 123 49.73 -7.32 5.09
N MET A 124 48.56 -6.91 5.51
CA MET A 124 47.45 -7.83 5.77
C MET A 124 46.96 -8.47 4.46
N GLY A 125 46.82 -9.80 4.46
CA GLY A 125 46.23 -10.52 3.34
C GLY A 125 44.71 -10.25 3.21
N LYS A 126 44.17 -10.50 2.04
CA LYS A 126 42.72 -10.28 1.74
C LYS A 126 41.77 -10.93 2.75
N ILE A 127 42.13 -12.13 3.25
CA ILE A 127 41.32 -12.86 4.26
C ILE A 127 41.30 -12.10 5.58
N GLN A 128 42.45 -11.59 6.03
CA GLN A 128 42.58 -10.83 7.29
C GLN A 128 41.81 -9.51 7.22
N ILE A 129 41.89 -8.80 6.10
CA ILE A 129 41.13 -7.55 5.88
C ILE A 129 39.62 -7.84 5.94
N ARG A 130 39.16 -8.92 5.29
CA ARG A 130 37.78 -9.34 5.35
C ARG A 130 37.32 -9.71 6.77
N GLN A 131 38.20 -10.37 7.54
CA GLN A 131 37.91 -10.70 8.94
C GLN A 131 37.78 -9.43 9.77
N LEU A 132 38.68 -8.45 9.61
CA LEU A 132 38.62 -7.15 10.27
C LEU A 132 37.27 -6.43 9.92
N GLY A 133 36.90 -6.39 8.65
CA GLY A 133 35.60 -5.83 8.24
C GLY A 133 34.41 -6.51 8.90
N ASN A 134 34.44 -7.84 9.06
CA ASN A 134 33.42 -8.58 9.76
C ASN A 134 33.37 -8.28 11.26
N GLU A 135 34.54 -8.11 11.92
CA GLU A 135 34.58 -7.69 13.33
C GLU A 135 34.01 -6.29 13.53
N LEU A 136 34.35 -5.35 12.66
CA LEU A 136 33.74 -4.01 12.67
C LEU A 136 32.24 -4.07 12.49
N LYS A 137 31.76 -4.91 11.56
CA LYS A 137 30.34 -5.08 11.30
C LYS A 137 29.56 -5.64 12.50
N LYS A 138 30.17 -6.47 13.36
CA LYS A 138 29.53 -6.97 14.58
C LYS A 138 29.21 -5.88 15.61
N MET A 139 29.93 -4.75 15.55
CA MET A 139 29.75 -3.59 16.44
C MET A 139 28.60 -2.67 15.99
N PHE A 140 27.94 -3.04 14.90
CA PHE A 140 26.74 -2.37 14.37
C PHE A 140 25.53 -3.27 14.52
N ASN A 141 24.37 -2.72 14.93
CA ASN A 141 23.15 -3.50 14.94
C ASN A 141 22.68 -3.77 13.50
N ASN A 142 22.75 -5.04 13.09
CA ASN A 142 22.43 -5.46 11.73
C ASN A 142 21.00 -5.98 11.56
N LYS A 143 20.16 -5.94 12.59
CA LYS A 143 18.78 -6.44 12.52
C LYS A 143 17.84 -5.30 12.16
N ASP A 144 17.28 -5.33 10.96
CA ASP A 144 16.39 -4.29 10.45
C ASP A 144 15.20 -4.05 11.37
N LEU A 145 14.57 -5.12 11.85
CA LEU A 145 13.41 -5.03 12.72
C LEU A 145 13.74 -4.43 14.10
N ASP A 146 14.91 -4.73 14.65
CA ASP A 146 15.34 -4.16 15.95
C ASP A 146 15.59 -2.65 15.80
N LEU A 147 16.23 -2.23 14.71
CA LEU A 147 16.41 -0.82 14.39
C LEU A 147 15.07 -0.11 14.14
N TYR A 148 14.14 -0.77 13.46
CA TYR A 148 12.81 -0.23 13.20
C TYR A 148 11.99 -0.09 14.48
N LYS A 149 12.07 -1.05 15.40
CA LYS A 149 11.47 -0.91 16.74
C LYS A 149 12.11 0.23 17.52
N GLY A 150 13.43 0.34 17.46
CA GLY A 150 14.17 1.42 18.07
C GLY A 150 13.78 2.82 17.58
N PHE A 151 13.20 2.95 16.38
CA PHE A 151 12.62 4.20 15.92
C PHE A 151 11.45 4.65 16.80
N TYR A 152 10.56 3.75 17.17
CA TYR A 152 9.41 4.08 18.01
C TYR A 152 9.81 4.37 19.45
N ASP A 153 10.81 3.65 19.98
CA ASP A 153 11.40 3.94 21.28
C ASP A 153 12.06 5.33 21.30
N TRP A 154 12.82 5.65 20.24
CA TRP A 154 13.45 6.96 20.06
C TRP A 154 12.41 8.09 19.93
N LEU A 155 11.30 7.83 19.28
CA LEU A 155 10.20 8.78 19.09
C LEU A 155 9.37 8.97 20.38
N GLY A 156 9.51 8.07 21.38
CA GLY A 156 8.69 8.04 22.59
C GLY A 156 7.26 7.54 22.37
N LYS A 157 7.03 6.74 21.31
CA LYS A 157 5.73 6.19 20.91
C LYS A 157 5.81 4.68 20.62
N PRO A 158 6.26 3.85 21.59
CA PRO A 158 6.44 2.41 21.35
C PRO A 158 5.13 1.69 20.98
N GLU A 159 3.97 2.20 21.40
CA GLU A 159 2.63 1.67 21.11
C GLU A 159 2.27 1.75 19.62
N MET A 160 2.94 2.63 18.85
CA MET A 160 2.72 2.77 17.40
C MET A 160 3.30 1.62 16.58
N PHE A 161 4.06 0.71 17.21
CA PHE A 161 4.51 -0.52 16.60
C PHE A 161 3.86 -1.73 17.25
N LYS A 162 3.10 -2.50 16.47
CA LYS A 162 2.46 -3.73 16.92
C LYS A 162 2.69 -4.86 15.92
N GLN A 163 3.07 -6.02 16.41
CA GLN A 163 3.11 -7.23 15.61
C GLN A 163 1.83 -8.06 15.84
N GLY A 164 1.20 -8.47 14.77
CA GLY A 164 0.06 -9.36 14.81
C GLY A 164 0.41 -10.79 15.27
N LYS A 165 -0.56 -11.68 15.26
CA LYS A 165 -0.37 -13.11 15.54
C LYS A 165 0.76 -13.68 14.67
N ASN A 166 1.54 -14.61 15.23
CA ASN A 166 2.69 -15.24 14.56
C ASN A 166 3.77 -14.27 14.09
N ARG A 167 3.93 -13.11 14.76
CA ARG A 167 4.89 -12.05 14.41
C ARG A 167 4.67 -11.46 13.01
N LYS A 168 3.44 -11.51 12.50
CA LYS A 168 3.03 -10.88 11.24
C LYS A 168 3.16 -9.36 11.39
N LEU A 169 3.81 -8.69 10.45
CA LEU A 169 3.89 -7.23 10.41
C LEU A 169 2.57 -6.65 9.89
N GLU A 170 2.11 -5.55 10.48
CA GLU A 170 1.04 -4.76 9.88
C GLU A 170 1.48 -4.26 8.50
N TYR A 171 0.56 -4.18 7.53
CA TYR A 171 0.87 -3.67 6.20
C TYR A 171 1.50 -2.27 6.24
N ALA A 172 1.00 -1.42 7.14
CA ALA A 172 1.50 -0.06 7.34
C ALA A 172 2.97 0.01 7.81
N ASP A 173 3.56 -1.09 8.32
CA ASP A 173 4.95 -1.16 8.77
C ASP A 173 5.92 -1.62 7.67
N VAL A 174 5.41 -2.22 6.59
CA VAL A 174 6.26 -2.86 5.57
C VAL A 174 7.11 -1.84 4.82
N ALA A 175 6.48 -0.79 4.29
CA ALA A 175 7.20 0.26 3.55
C ALA A 175 8.14 1.09 4.44
N PRO A 176 7.79 1.47 5.68
CA PRO A 176 8.72 2.11 6.61
C PRO A 176 9.94 1.26 6.94
N LEU A 177 9.76 -0.03 7.22
CA LEU A 177 10.87 -0.96 7.47
C LEU A 177 11.78 -1.06 6.25
N LEU A 178 11.18 -1.16 5.05
CA LEU A 178 11.92 -1.17 3.80
C LEU A 178 12.66 0.16 3.58
N TYR A 179 12.03 1.30 3.84
CA TYR A 179 12.65 2.61 3.72
C TYR A 179 13.91 2.74 4.59
N LEU A 180 13.82 2.26 5.84
CA LEU A 180 14.97 2.20 6.75
C LEU A 180 16.07 1.29 6.19
N LYS A 181 15.73 0.07 5.76
CA LYS A 181 16.70 -0.86 5.15
C LYS A 181 17.43 -0.22 3.96
N LEU A 182 16.66 0.43 3.06
CA LEU A 182 17.19 1.13 1.88
C LEU A 182 18.08 2.35 2.22
N ALA A 183 18.02 2.88 3.43
CA ALA A 183 18.92 3.91 3.92
C ALA A 183 20.21 3.34 4.51
N LEU A 184 20.18 2.10 5.01
CA LEU A 184 21.30 1.45 5.68
C LEU A 184 22.22 0.68 4.73
N GLU A 185 21.70 0.22 3.58
CA GLU A 185 22.42 -0.69 2.66
C GLU A 185 22.53 -0.08 1.25
N ASP A 186 23.56 -0.50 0.51
CA ASP A 186 23.58 -0.30 -0.94
C ASP A 186 22.43 -1.07 -1.58
N ASN A 187 21.57 -0.34 -2.24
CA ASN A 187 20.42 -0.90 -2.89
C ASN A 187 20.79 -1.39 -4.29
N LYS A 188 20.29 -2.54 -4.64
CA LYS A 188 20.16 -2.94 -6.04
C LYS A 188 19.05 -2.09 -6.67
N THR A 189 19.35 -0.80 -6.89
CA THR A 189 18.47 0.08 -7.65
C THR A 189 18.20 -0.56 -9.01
N MET A 190 16.94 -0.49 -9.44
CA MET A 190 16.53 -1.12 -10.70
C MET A 190 16.89 -0.21 -11.90
N TYR A 191 18.20 -0.02 -12.11
CA TYR A 191 18.74 0.82 -13.20
C TYR A 191 18.31 0.36 -14.61
N GLY A 192 17.93 -0.90 -14.78
CA GLY A 192 17.44 -1.42 -16.07
C GLY A 192 16.06 -0.87 -16.47
N ILE A 193 15.27 -0.37 -15.51
CA ILE A 193 13.96 0.21 -15.76
C ILE A 193 14.12 1.66 -16.17
N LYS A 194 13.56 2.03 -17.33
CA LYS A 194 13.66 3.39 -17.89
C LYS A 194 12.46 4.27 -17.55
N HIS A 195 11.32 3.67 -17.26
CA HIS A 195 10.11 4.36 -16.91
C HIS A 195 9.29 3.48 -15.94
N LEU A 196 8.85 4.05 -14.84
CA LEU A 196 7.95 3.43 -13.89
C LEU A 196 6.55 4.02 -14.07
N LEU A 197 5.57 3.15 -14.29
CA LEU A 197 4.15 3.51 -14.27
C LEU A 197 3.56 3.06 -12.94
N VAL A 198 2.94 3.97 -12.20
CA VAL A 198 2.21 3.69 -10.97
C VAL A 198 0.75 4.02 -11.22
N ASP A 199 -0.10 3.02 -11.07
CA ASP A 199 -1.55 3.18 -11.16
C ASP A 199 -2.17 3.25 -9.77
N GLU A 200 -3.40 3.76 -9.67
CA GLU A 200 -4.15 3.88 -8.41
C GLU A 200 -3.36 4.66 -7.33
N MET A 201 -2.89 5.85 -7.69
CA MET A 201 -2.01 6.68 -6.84
C MET A 201 -2.50 6.84 -5.40
N GLN A 202 -3.80 6.85 -5.19
CA GLN A 202 -4.44 7.11 -3.90
C GLN A 202 -4.32 5.94 -2.92
N ASP A 203 -3.89 4.75 -3.37
CA ASP A 203 -3.68 3.59 -2.50
C ASP A 203 -2.28 3.54 -1.90
N TYR A 204 -1.38 4.42 -2.35
CA TYR A 204 -0.01 4.48 -1.85
C TYR A 204 0.14 5.58 -0.81
N THR A 205 0.84 5.27 0.26
CA THR A 205 1.22 6.26 1.29
C THR A 205 2.44 7.08 0.85
N PRO A 206 2.67 8.27 1.43
CA PRO A 206 3.84 9.07 1.13
C PRO A 206 5.18 8.33 1.30
N ILE A 207 5.29 7.46 2.30
CA ILE A 207 6.52 6.68 2.51
C ILE A 207 6.73 5.60 1.43
N GLN A 208 5.64 5.04 0.88
CA GLN A 208 5.73 4.11 -0.25
C GLN A 208 6.27 4.82 -1.50
N TYR A 209 5.89 6.09 -1.74
CA TYR A 209 6.50 6.90 -2.80
C TYR A 209 7.99 7.17 -2.56
N LYS A 210 8.42 7.38 -1.30
CA LYS A 210 9.86 7.47 -0.97
C LYS A 210 10.61 6.18 -1.29
N VAL A 211 10.01 5.03 -1.00
CA VAL A 211 10.57 3.71 -1.35
C VAL A 211 10.67 3.57 -2.87
N LEU A 212 9.59 3.87 -3.62
CA LEU A 212 9.60 3.84 -5.08
C LEU A 212 10.65 4.79 -5.67
N ALA A 213 10.82 5.99 -5.11
CA ALA A 213 11.82 6.94 -5.56
C ALA A 213 13.26 6.40 -5.39
N LYS A 214 13.53 5.71 -4.27
CA LYS A 214 14.84 5.09 -4.00
C LYS A 214 15.12 3.88 -4.90
N LEU A 215 14.11 3.03 -5.13
CA LEU A 215 14.27 1.80 -5.92
C LEU A 215 14.35 2.09 -7.43
N PHE A 216 13.62 3.08 -7.90
CA PHE A 216 13.48 3.41 -9.32
C PHE A 216 13.95 4.85 -9.60
N PRO A 217 15.23 5.07 -9.92
CA PRO A 217 15.76 6.40 -10.25
C PRO A 217 15.37 6.88 -11.67
N CYS A 218 14.44 6.21 -12.33
CA CYS A 218 13.95 6.54 -13.65
C CYS A 218 12.80 7.56 -13.64
N ARG A 219 12.33 7.97 -14.83
CA ARG A 219 11.11 8.75 -15.02
C ARG A 219 9.90 7.98 -14.49
N LYS A 220 8.93 8.71 -13.95
CA LYS A 220 7.71 8.12 -13.39
C LYS A 220 6.48 8.79 -13.97
N THR A 221 5.46 7.99 -14.26
CA THR A 221 4.09 8.47 -14.49
C THR A 221 3.22 7.85 -13.43
N ILE A 222 2.48 8.69 -12.72
CA ILE A 222 1.62 8.30 -11.60
C ILE A 222 0.20 8.67 -11.98
N LEU A 223 -0.68 7.68 -12.01
CA LEU A 223 -2.08 7.79 -12.41
C LEU A 223 -2.97 7.45 -11.22
N GLY A 224 -4.15 8.04 -11.17
CA GLY A 224 -5.17 7.66 -10.20
C GLY A 224 -6.20 8.74 -9.97
N ASP A 225 -7.14 8.46 -9.08
CA ASP A 225 -8.21 9.35 -8.68
C ASP A 225 -8.25 9.43 -7.14
N ALA A 226 -7.91 10.60 -6.60
CA ALA A 226 -7.89 10.83 -5.16
C ALA A 226 -9.24 10.60 -4.47
N LYS A 227 -10.36 10.66 -5.20
CA LYS A 227 -11.71 10.41 -4.69
C LYS A 227 -12.07 8.92 -4.63
N GLN A 228 -11.35 8.07 -5.36
CA GLN A 228 -11.55 6.62 -5.37
C GLN A 228 -10.66 5.88 -4.36
N SER A 229 -10.24 6.53 -3.29
CA SER A 229 -9.53 5.85 -2.21
C SER A 229 -10.48 4.92 -1.44
N VAL A 230 -10.10 3.65 -1.33
CA VAL A 230 -10.81 2.65 -0.50
C VAL A 230 -10.33 2.65 0.95
N ASN A 231 -9.24 3.34 1.25
CA ASN A 231 -8.73 3.54 2.60
C ASN A 231 -8.32 5.01 2.82
N PRO A 232 -9.23 5.86 3.27
CA PRO A 232 -8.95 7.29 3.47
C PRO A 232 -7.91 7.56 4.56
N TYR A 233 -7.63 6.56 5.42
CA TYR A 233 -6.62 6.70 6.47
C TYR A 233 -5.18 6.57 5.96
N SER A 234 -5.00 6.01 4.76
CA SER A 234 -3.69 5.84 4.13
C SER A 234 -3.60 6.47 2.73
N SER A 235 -4.58 7.27 2.33
CA SER A 235 -4.60 7.91 1.01
C SER A 235 -3.59 9.05 0.92
N THR A 236 -3.09 9.28 -0.30
CA THR A 236 -2.14 10.34 -0.60
C THR A 236 -2.71 11.30 -1.63
N THR A 237 -2.56 12.61 -1.38
CA THR A 237 -2.96 13.66 -2.32
C THR A 237 -1.86 13.97 -3.34
N CYS A 238 -2.24 14.62 -4.46
CA CYS A 238 -1.26 15.07 -5.46
C CYS A 238 -0.18 15.96 -4.85
N GLU A 239 -0.54 16.86 -3.92
CA GLU A 239 0.40 17.76 -3.24
C GLU A 239 1.40 16.99 -2.36
N GLN A 240 0.94 15.93 -1.70
CA GLN A 240 1.83 15.07 -0.90
C GLN A 240 2.80 14.31 -1.80
N ILE A 241 2.33 13.81 -2.95
CA ILE A 241 3.20 13.17 -3.94
C ILE A 241 4.25 14.15 -4.46
N GLN A 242 3.86 15.39 -4.81
CA GLN A 242 4.79 16.42 -5.25
C GLN A 242 5.85 16.79 -4.20
N ARG A 243 5.49 16.79 -2.92
CA ARG A 243 6.46 17.00 -1.82
C ARG A 243 7.49 15.86 -1.71
N VAL A 244 7.07 14.65 -2.02
CA VAL A 244 7.95 13.47 -2.00
C VAL A 244 8.78 13.37 -3.28
N LEU A 245 8.17 13.63 -4.44
CA LEU A 245 8.77 13.58 -5.78
C LEU A 245 8.95 15.00 -6.31
N VAL A 246 9.96 15.67 -5.81
CA VAL A 246 10.25 17.06 -6.17
C VAL A 246 10.47 17.20 -7.69
N GLY A 247 9.86 18.24 -8.28
CA GLY A 247 9.94 18.51 -9.72
C GLY A 247 8.92 17.75 -10.57
N SER A 248 7.93 17.06 -9.94
CA SER A 248 6.82 16.46 -10.67
C SER A 248 5.78 17.51 -11.09
N GLU A 249 5.19 17.30 -12.26
CA GLU A 249 4.06 18.08 -12.78
C GLU A 249 2.75 17.32 -12.57
N VAL A 250 1.67 18.03 -12.29
CA VAL A 250 0.32 17.46 -12.14
C VAL A 250 -0.50 17.85 -13.37
N MET A 251 -1.10 16.84 -14.00
CA MET A 251 -2.08 17.01 -15.05
C MET A 251 -3.42 16.45 -14.57
N LYS A 252 -4.47 17.27 -14.62
CA LYS A 252 -5.82 16.87 -14.23
C LYS A 252 -6.64 16.48 -15.45
N LEU A 253 -7.30 15.32 -15.37
CA LEU A 253 -8.27 14.84 -16.35
C LEU A 253 -9.65 14.97 -15.71
N CYS A 254 -10.44 15.95 -16.17
CA CYS A 254 -11.70 16.32 -15.52
C CYS A 254 -12.93 15.62 -16.14
N LYS A 255 -12.80 14.93 -17.28
CA LYS A 255 -13.94 14.29 -17.95
C LYS A 255 -14.05 12.81 -17.64
N SER A 256 -15.24 12.40 -17.19
CA SER A 256 -15.58 10.98 -16.97
C SER A 256 -16.14 10.37 -18.25
N TYR A 257 -15.46 9.37 -18.80
CA TYR A 257 -15.88 8.65 -20.02
C TYR A 257 -16.47 7.27 -19.74
N ARG A 258 -16.34 6.76 -18.53
CA ARG A 258 -16.71 5.38 -18.15
C ARG A 258 -18.22 5.23 -18.03
N SER A 259 -18.84 5.99 -17.15
CA SER A 259 -20.25 5.89 -16.78
C SER A 259 -21.13 6.82 -17.61
N THR A 260 -22.44 6.56 -17.63
CA THR A 260 -23.43 7.49 -18.18
C THR A 260 -23.48 8.78 -17.37
N TYR A 261 -24.07 9.81 -17.96
CA TYR A 261 -24.30 11.09 -17.30
C TYR A 261 -25.02 10.92 -15.96
N GLU A 262 -26.11 10.15 -15.97
CA GLU A 262 -26.98 9.92 -14.80
C GLU A 262 -26.24 9.19 -13.68
N ILE A 263 -25.43 8.19 -14.00
CA ILE A 263 -24.60 7.47 -12.99
C ILE A 263 -23.53 8.40 -12.42
N THR A 264 -22.90 9.21 -13.26
CA THR A 264 -21.88 10.16 -12.82
C THR A 264 -22.48 11.20 -11.88
N GLU A 265 -23.62 11.82 -12.26
CA GLU A 265 -24.32 12.78 -11.41
C GLU A 265 -24.81 12.17 -10.10
N PHE A 266 -25.29 10.92 -10.14
CA PHE A 266 -25.68 10.20 -8.94
C PHE A 266 -24.47 9.99 -7.99
N ALA A 267 -23.36 9.55 -8.52
CA ALA A 267 -22.13 9.36 -7.72
C ALA A 267 -21.62 10.68 -7.12
N GLN A 268 -21.78 11.80 -7.84
CA GLN A 268 -21.44 13.15 -7.34
C GLN A 268 -22.26 13.55 -6.11
N ARG A 269 -23.47 13.04 -5.91
CA ARG A 269 -24.25 13.28 -4.69
C ARG A 269 -23.64 12.59 -3.48
N ILE A 270 -23.00 11.43 -3.69
CA ILE A 270 -22.34 10.66 -2.62
C ILE A 270 -21.03 11.33 -2.23
N ALA A 271 -20.18 11.65 -3.20
CA ALA A 271 -18.88 12.29 -2.97
C ALA A 271 -18.61 13.33 -4.06
N LYS A 272 -18.90 14.59 -3.73
CA LYS A 272 -18.77 15.71 -4.68
C LYS A 272 -17.32 15.91 -5.13
N ASN A 273 -17.13 15.98 -6.45
CA ASN A 273 -15.90 16.37 -7.10
C ASN A 273 -16.21 17.53 -8.06
N GLU A 274 -15.94 18.77 -7.65
CA GLU A 274 -16.27 19.98 -8.42
C GLU A 274 -15.50 20.10 -9.74
N GLU A 275 -14.43 19.35 -9.90
CA GLU A 275 -13.61 19.33 -11.11
C GLU A 275 -14.04 18.26 -12.12
N LEU A 276 -14.94 17.33 -11.73
CA LEU A 276 -15.36 16.24 -12.61
C LEU A 276 -16.55 16.66 -13.47
N GLU A 277 -16.38 16.54 -14.77
CA GLU A 277 -17.41 16.79 -15.78
C GLU A 277 -17.91 15.44 -16.33
N ALA A 278 -19.22 15.20 -16.24
CA ALA A 278 -19.85 14.09 -16.91
C ALA A 278 -19.91 14.38 -18.43
N ILE A 279 -19.65 13.38 -19.26
CA ILE A 279 -19.92 13.50 -20.71
C ILE A 279 -21.40 13.31 -20.99
N GLU A 280 -21.89 13.87 -22.11
CA GLU A 280 -23.28 13.72 -22.57
C GLU A 280 -23.54 12.32 -23.18
N ARG A 281 -23.22 11.27 -22.41
CA ARG A 281 -23.59 9.89 -22.72
C ARG A 281 -24.73 9.49 -21.78
N HIS A 282 -25.95 9.65 -22.26
CA HIS A 282 -27.14 9.40 -21.48
C HIS A 282 -27.52 7.92 -21.42
N GLY A 283 -28.10 7.49 -20.30
CA GLY A 283 -28.58 6.15 -20.03
C GLY A 283 -29.76 6.13 -19.08
N GLU A 284 -29.94 5.00 -18.39
CA GLU A 284 -31.01 4.88 -17.40
C GLU A 284 -30.62 5.59 -16.09
N GLU A 285 -31.63 6.21 -15.44
CA GLU A 285 -31.44 6.74 -14.08
C GLU A 285 -31.13 5.61 -13.10
N PRO A 286 -30.17 5.80 -12.17
CA PRO A 286 -29.90 4.85 -11.12
C PRO A 286 -31.13 4.51 -10.30
N ALA A 287 -31.45 3.21 -10.19
CA ALA A 287 -32.63 2.75 -9.49
C ALA A 287 -32.29 2.48 -8.00
N VAL A 288 -33.06 3.11 -7.11
CA VAL A 288 -32.94 2.91 -5.65
C VAL A 288 -34.17 2.20 -5.13
N ALA A 289 -33.99 0.99 -4.58
CA ALA A 289 -35.07 0.15 -4.08
C ALA A 289 -35.03 0.04 -2.54
N LEU A 290 -36.14 0.45 -1.90
CA LEU A 290 -36.36 0.25 -0.47
C LEU A 290 -37.23 -0.96 -0.24
N LEU A 291 -36.70 -1.99 0.39
CA LEU A 291 -37.35 -3.26 0.59
C LEU A 291 -37.73 -3.44 2.09
N PRO A 292 -38.84 -4.09 2.37
CA PRO A 292 -39.31 -4.23 3.75
C PRO A 292 -38.46 -5.18 4.60
N THR A 293 -37.74 -6.10 3.97
CA THR A 293 -36.89 -7.09 4.65
C THR A 293 -35.72 -7.50 3.78
N GLU A 294 -34.63 -7.98 4.39
CA GLU A 294 -33.48 -8.52 3.69
C GLU A 294 -33.85 -9.65 2.72
N LYS A 295 -34.82 -10.51 3.09
CA LYS A 295 -35.29 -11.56 2.21
C LYS A 295 -35.91 -10.98 0.93
N LYS A 296 -36.69 -9.91 1.04
CA LYS A 296 -37.29 -9.22 -0.13
C LYS A 296 -36.21 -8.49 -0.95
N GLU A 297 -35.16 -8.03 -0.32
CA GLU A 297 -34.02 -7.46 -1.00
C GLU A 297 -33.30 -8.52 -1.85
N ILE A 298 -33.03 -9.70 -1.29
CA ILE A 298 -32.44 -10.82 -2.04
C ILE A 298 -33.34 -11.25 -3.20
N GLU A 299 -34.68 -11.41 -2.99
CA GLU A 299 -35.62 -11.72 -4.06
C GLU A 299 -35.60 -10.67 -5.20
N TRP A 300 -35.45 -9.40 -4.86
CA TRP A 300 -35.31 -8.31 -5.85
C TRP A 300 -34.01 -8.42 -6.64
N ILE A 301 -32.89 -8.72 -5.98
CA ILE A 301 -31.58 -8.97 -6.63
C ILE A 301 -31.68 -10.18 -7.58
N GLU A 302 -32.33 -11.28 -7.16
CA GLU A 302 -32.55 -12.48 -8.00
C GLU A 302 -33.30 -12.15 -9.29
N ASN A 303 -34.32 -11.26 -9.20
CA ASN A 303 -35.07 -10.81 -10.38
C ASN A 303 -34.18 -9.98 -11.33
N LEU A 304 -33.32 -9.10 -10.82
CA LEU A 304 -32.36 -8.34 -11.63
C LEU A 304 -31.37 -9.28 -12.33
N ILE A 305 -30.81 -10.25 -11.61
CA ILE A 305 -29.90 -11.24 -12.18
C ILE A 305 -30.58 -12.05 -13.28
N THR A 306 -31.82 -12.46 -13.02
CA THR A 306 -32.61 -13.22 -14.02
C THR A 306 -32.89 -12.39 -15.29
N SER A 307 -33.11 -11.09 -15.13
CA SER A 307 -33.28 -10.14 -16.24
C SER A 307 -31.98 -9.96 -17.01
N PHE A 308 -30.86 -9.73 -16.30
CA PHE A 308 -29.52 -9.61 -16.88
C PHE A 308 -29.13 -10.84 -17.70
N LEU A 309 -29.34 -12.05 -17.17
CA LEU A 309 -28.97 -13.30 -17.85
C LEU A 309 -29.77 -13.53 -19.16
N LYS A 310 -30.87 -12.83 -19.35
CA LYS A 310 -31.68 -12.84 -20.58
C LYS A 310 -31.39 -11.64 -21.50
N GLY A 311 -30.70 -10.64 -21.00
CA GLY A 311 -30.36 -9.41 -21.68
C GLY A 311 -29.16 -9.53 -22.62
N ALA A 312 -28.71 -8.39 -23.14
CA ALA A 312 -27.59 -8.27 -24.05
C ALA A 312 -26.29 -7.89 -23.31
N ASP A 313 -26.39 -7.37 -22.08
CA ASP A 313 -25.26 -6.95 -21.28
C ASP A 313 -24.40 -8.17 -20.88
N VAL A 314 -23.09 -7.99 -20.78
CA VAL A 314 -22.12 -9.10 -20.70
C VAL A 314 -21.62 -9.30 -19.27
N SER A 315 -21.58 -8.23 -18.47
CA SER A 315 -21.00 -8.23 -17.13
C SER A 315 -21.90 -7.52 -16.12
N MET A 316 -22.13 -8.19 -14.98
CA MET A 316 -22.84 -7.61 -13.84
C MET A 316 -21.97 -7.74 -12.58
N GLY A 317 -21.73 -6.62 -11.90
CA GLY A 317 -21.06 -6.58 -10.61
C GLY A 317 -22.07 -6.44 -9.46
N ILE A 318 -22.02 -7.33 -8.47
CA ILE A 318 -22.74 -7.14 -7.20
C ILE A 318 -21.71 -6.79 -6.14
N ILE A 319 -21.68 -5.51 -5.75
CA ILE A 319 -20.60 -4.96 -4.95
C ILE A 319 -21.07 -4.73 -3.52
N CYS A 320 -20.67 -5.61 -2.62
CA CYS A 320 -20.99 -5.56 -1.20
C CYS A 320 -19.96 -4.68 -0.43
N LYS A 321 -20.32 -4.22 0.75
CA LYS A 321 -19.39 -3.50 1.64
C LYS A 321 -18.35 -4.45 2.23
N THR A 322 -18.77 -5.59 2.76
CA THR A 322 -17.91 -6.54 3.47
C THR A 322 -17.87 -7.91 2.81
N VAL A 323 -16.80 -8.66 3.08
CA VAL A 323 -16.67 -10.06 2.62
C VAL A 323 -17.81 -10.91 3.15
N LYS A 324 -18.22 -10.71 4.43
CA LYS A 324 -19.33 -11.45 5.05
C LYS A 324 -20.65 -11.24 4.31
N GLN A 325 -20.92 -10.01 3.85
CA GLN A 325 -22.11 -9.72 3.03
C GLN A 325 -22.01 -10.41 1.67
N ALA A 326 -20.83 -10.38 1.03
CA ALA A 326 -20.62 -11.03 -0.25
C ALA A 326 -20.79 -12.55 -0.17
N ASP A 327 -20.20 -13.20 0.85
CA ASP A 327 -20.33 -14.64 1.10
C ASP A 327 -21.78 -15.05 1.35
N LYS A 328 -22.49 -14.29 2.19
CA LYS A 328 -23.90 -14.53 2.50
C LYS A 328 -24.78 -14.41 1.27
N LEU A 329 -24.58 -13.38 0.46
CA LEU A 329 -25.33 -13.17 -0.77
C LEU A 329 -25.01 -14.26 -1.79
N TYR A 330 -23.73 -14.61 -1.98
CA TYR A 330 -23.33 -15.70 -2.88
C TYR A 330 -23.99 -17.03 -2.49
N ALA A 331 -23.98 -17.38 -1.20
CA ALA A 331 -24.65 -18.59 -0.72
C ALA A 331 -26.16 -18.61 -1.00
N ALA A 332 -26.80 -17.43 -1.01
CA ALA A 332 -28.23 -17.32 -1.29
C ALA A 332 -28.57 -17.47 -2.78
N ILE A 333 -27.72 -16.95 -3.70
CA ILE A 333 -28.10 -16.79 -5.13
C ILE A 333 -27.28 -17.63 -6.12
N ASN A 334 -26.22 -18.34 -5.68
CA ASN A 334 -25.35 -19.12 -6.58
C ASN A 334 -26.09 -20.24 -7.34
N HIS A 335 -27.25 -20.68 -6.82
CA HIS A 335 -28.09 -21.70 -7.45
C HIS A 335 -28.79 -21.22 -8.75
N LEU A 336 -28.84 -19.92 -9.00
CA LEU A 336 -29.55 -19.35 -10.16
C LEU A 336 -28.80 -19.61 -11.49
N SER A 337 -27.47 -19.66 -11.47
CA SER A 337 -26.69 -19.87 -12.69
C SER A 337 -25.21 -20.19 -12.37
N ASP A 338 -24.61 -21.06 -13.19
CA ASP A 338 -23.16 -21.36 -13.17
C ASP A 338 -22.29 -20.12 -13.58
N LYS A 339 -22.94 -19.07 -14.10
CA LYS A 339 -22.27 -17.81 -14.45
C LYS A 339 -22.14 -16.84 -13.27
N ILE A 340 -22.56 -17.24 -12.08
CA ILE A 340 -22.43 -16.43 -10.85
C ILE A 340 -21.16 -16.88 -10.13
N CYS A 341 -20.22 -15.97 -9.92
CA CYS A 341 -18.99 -16.23 -9.20
C CYS A 341 -18.76 -15.23 -8.05
N LEU A 342 -18.11 -15.72 -6.99
CA LEU A 342 -17.60 -14.90 -5.91
C LEU A 342 -16.13 -14.59 -6.20
N LEU A 343 -15.79 -13.32 -6.31
CA LEU A 343 -14.42 -12.88 -6.50
C LEU A 343 -13.72 -12.78 -5.14
N THR A 344 -12.64 -13.53 -4.99
CA THR A 344 -11.77 -13.57 -3.81
C THR A 344 -10.35 -13.18 -4.19
N GLU A 345 -9.48 -12.94 -3.22
CA GLU A 345 -8.05 -12.64 -3.47
C GLU A 345 -7.32 -13.75 -4.25
N GLU A 346 -7.81 -14.99 -4.14
CA GLU A 346 -7.24 -16.16 -4.83
C GLU A 346 -7.80 -16.33 -6.27
N SER A 347 -8.77 -15.52 -6.67
CA SER A 347 -9.41 -15.67 -7.98
C SER A 347 -8.45 -15.28 -9.10
N VAL A 348 -8.24 -16.20 -10.07
CA VAL A 348 -7.22 -16.05 -11.14
C VAL A 348 -7.78 -15.44 -12.42
N ALA A 349 -9.09 -15.46 -12.62
CA ALA A 349 -9.70 -15.00 -13.87
C ALA A 349 -11.05 -14.30 -13.62
N PHE A 350 -11.28 -13.25 -14.39
CA PHE A 350 -12.60 -12.62 -14.52
C PHE A 350 -13.41 -13.40 -15.57
N VAL A 351 -14.63 -13.79 -15.22
CA VAL A 351 -15.54 -14.48 -16.12
C VAL A 351 -16.69 -13.54 -16.49
N ASN A 352 -17.07 -13.49 -17.76
CA ASN A 352 -18.32 -12.83 -18.17
C ASN A 352 -19.48 -13.46 -17.40
N GLY A 353 -20.40 -12.63 -16.90
CA GLY A 353 -21.52 -13.05 -16.08
C GLY A 353 -21.71 -12.17 -14.85
N VAL A 354 -22.12 -12.76 -13.76
CA VAL A 354 -22.39 -12.09 -12.49
C VAL A 354 -21.24 -12.30 -11.52
N VAL A 355 -20.62 -11.22 -11.08
CA VAL A 355 -19.52 -11.24 -10.13
C VAL A 355 -19.94 -10.61 -8.82
N ILE A 356 -19.91 -11.37 -7.74
CA ILE A 356 -20.11 -10.85 -6.38
C ILE A 356 -18.76 -10.54 -5.79
N THR A 357 -18.60 -9.34 -5.25
CA THR A 357 -17.32 -8.88 -4.71
C THR A 357 -17.53 -7.76 -3.68
N THR A 358 -16.44 -7.22 -3.17
CA THR A 358 -16.46 -6.04 -2.28
C THR A 358 -15.93 -4.80 -2.99
N ALA A 359 -16.23 -3.60 -2.49
CA ALA A 359 -15.84 -2.35 -3.14
C ALA A 359 -14.31 -2.22 -3.31
N HIS A 360 -13.52 -2.67 -2.33
CA HIS A 360 -12.05 -2.62 -2.42
C HIS A 360 -11.48 -3.63 -3.43
N MET A 361 -12.15 -4.76 -3.63
CA MET A 361 -11.75 -5.76 -4.65
C MET A 361 -12.29 -5.42 -6.04
N ALA A 362 -13.43 -4.71 -6.12
CA ALA A 362 -14.00 -4.22 -7.37
C ALA A 362 -13.18 -3.08 -8.00
N LYS A 363 -12.23 -2.52 -7.26
CA LYS A 363 -11.39 -1.43 -7.75
C LYS A 363 -10.60 -1.86 -8.98
N GLY A 364 -10.60 -1.01 -10.02
CA GLY A 364 -10.03 -1.35 -11.33
C GLY A 364 -10.91 -2.24 -12.22
N LEU A 365 -12.03 -2.77 -11.71
CA LEU A 365 -13.03 -3.48 -12.51
C LEU A 365 -14.10 -2.53 -13.03
N GLU A 366 -14.78 -2.93 -14.10
CA GLU A 366 -15.86 -2.21 -14.75
C GLU A 366 -16.92 -3.23 -15.16
N PHE A 367 -18.21 -2.86 -14.99
CA PHE A 367 -19.34 -3.74 -15.30
C PHE A 367 -20.38 -2.97 -16.08
N ASP A 368 -21.07 -3.66 -17.00
CA ASP A 368 -22.20 -3.07 -17.72
C ASP A 368 -23.30 -2.67 -16.75
N GLU A 369 -23.63 -3.57 -15.81
CA GLU A 369 -24.59 -3.33 -14.75
C GLU A 369 -23.95 -3.54 -13.36
N VAL A 370 -24.31 -2.69 -12.39
CA VAL A 370 -23.86 -2.84 -11.00
C VAL A 370 -25.05 -2.85 -10.05
N ILE A 371 -25.03 -3.76 -9.10
CA ILE A 371 -25.92 -3.77 -7.93
C ILE A 371 -25.09 -3.47 -6.69
N VAL A 372 -25.51 -2.47 -5.92
CA VAL A 372 -24.93 -2.18 -4.59
C VAL A 372 -26.00 -2.51 -3.54
N PRO A 373 -25.94 -3.70 -2.92
CA PRO A 373 -26.92 -4.15 -1.94
C PRO A 373 -26.63 -3.64 -0.53
N PHE A 374 -27.63 -3.71 0.35
CA PHE A 374 -27.54 -3.47 1.79
C PHE A 374 -27.07 -2.05 2.15
N VAL A 375 -27.46 -1.03 1.36
CA VAL A 375 -27.04 0.36 1.59
C VAL A 375 -27.91 0.99 2.68
N THR A 376 -27.78 0.47 3.91
CA THR A 376 -28.54 0.96 5.07
C THR A 376 -27.75 2.03 5.85
N ASP A 377 -28.47 2.80 6.69
CA ASP A 377 -27.89 3.77 7.64
C ASP A 377 -26.98 3.12 8.70
N LYS A 378 -27.14 1.80 8.90
CA LYS A 378 -26.28 1.03 9.82
C LYS A 378 -24.98 0.60 9.17
N ASP A 379 -25.04 0.24 7.89
CA ASP A 379 -23.88 -0.28 7.16
C ASP A 379 -23.03 0.84 6.56
N TYR A 380 -23.64 1.96 6.12
CA TYR A 380 -22.94 3.06 5.46
C TYR A 380 -23.14 4.37 6.21
N ARG A 381 -22.22 4.69 7.15
CA ARG A 381 -22.32 5.83 8.07
C ARG A 381 -21.03 6.62 8.26
N THR A 382 -19.88 6.05 7.94
CA THR A 382 -18.56 6.67 8.12
C THR A 382 -18.02 7.22 6.80
N GLU A 383 -16.99 8.06 6.83
CA GLU A 383 -16.35 8.56 5.60
C GLU A 383 -15.70 7.45 4.76
N ILE A 384 -15.22 6.37 5.39
CA ILE A 384 -14.75 5.21 4.64
C ILE A 384 -15.91 4.52 3.91
N ASP A 385 -17.08 4.43 4.55
CA ASP A 385 -18.26 3.83 3.93
C ASP A 385 -18.74 4.68 2.75
N ARG A 386 -18.68 6.02 2.86
CA ARG A 386 -18.97 6.95 1.77
C ARG A 386 -18.05 6.70 0.58
N SER A 387 -16.75 6.58 0.83
CA SER A 387 -15.76 6.28 -0.21
C SER A 387 -16.00 4.92 -0.87
N MET A 388 -16.33 3.89 -0.08
CA MET A 388 -16.68 2.57 -0.59
C MET A 388 -17.92 2.60 -1.47
N LEU A 389 -18.98 3.32 -1.05
CA LEU A 389 -20.20 3.48 -1.81
C LEU A 389 -19.95 4.21 -3.13
N TYR A 390 -19.15 5.29 -3.09
CA TYR A 390 -18.74 6.02 -4.29
C TYR A 390 -17.99 5.11 -5.27
N VAL A 391 -16.99 4.37 -4.77
CA VAL A 391 -16.22 3.42 -5.60
C VAL A 391 -17.15 2.38 -6.21
N ALA A 392 -18.07 1.78 -5.43
CA ALA A 392 -19.00 0.78 -5.93
C ALA A 392 -19.89 1.33 -7.05
N CYS A 393 -20.49 2.51 -6.87
CA CYS A 393 -21.34 3.14 -7.87
C CYS A 393 -20.58 3.47 -9.16
N THR A 394 -19.33 3.95 -9.05
CA THR A 394 -18.51 4.31 -10.22
C THR A 394 -17.94 3.11 -10.98
N ARG A 395 -18.24 1.86 -10.57
CA ARG A 395 -17.95 0.65 -11.36
C ARG A 395 -18.98 0.39 -12.46
N ALA A 396 -20.16 1.04 -12.42
CA ALA A 396 -21.21 0.88 -13.39
C ALA A 396 -20.93 1.68 -14.67
N MET A 397 -21.08 1.03 -15.83
CA MET A 397 -20.96 1.69 -17.12
C MET A 397 -22.32 2.12 -17.67
N HIS A 398 -23.37 1.29 -17.53
CA HIS A 398 -24.67 1.49 -18.18
C HIS A 398 -25.84 1.55 -17.21
N LYS A 399 -25.88 0.66 -16.19
CA LYS A 399 -26.98 0.59 -15.23
C LYS A 399 -26.46 0.45 -13.80
N LEU A 400 -27.10 1.18 -12.89
CA LEU A 400 -26.80 1.16 -11.47
C LEU A 400 -28.06 0.91 -10.66
N TYR A 401 -28.00 -0.12 -9.82
CA TYR A 401 -29.08 -0.51 -8.91
C TYR A 401 -28.57 -0.45 -7.48
N ILE A 402 -29.35 0.15 -6.59
CA ILE A 402 -29.02 0.25 -5.18
C ILE A 402 -30.18 -0.29 -4.39
N SER A 403 -29.90 -1.08 -3.36
CA SER A 403 -30.96 -1.60 -2.50
C SER A 403 -30.65 -1.46 -1.02
N ALA A 404 -31.69 -1.32 -0.23
CA ALA A 404 -31.63 -1.31 1.21
C ALA A 404 -32.87 -1.97 1.82
N SER A 405 -32.69 -2.72 2.90
CA SER A 405 -33.76 -3.21 3.76
C SER A 405 -33.79 -2.42 5.06
N GLY A 406 -34.79 -1.55 5.21
CA GLY A 406 -34.91 -0.60 6.32
C GLY A 406 -34.59 0.83 5.91
N ASN A 407 -33.92 1.60 6.81
CA ASN A 407 -33.55 2.97 6.50
C ASN A 407 -32.35 3.01 5.57
N ILE A 408 -32.49 3.75 4.49
CA ILE A 408 -31.40 3.96 3.55
C ILE A 408 -30.31 4.86 4.17
N SER A 409 -29.06 4.67 3.74
CA SER A 409 -27.94 5.51 4.17
C SER A 409 -28.18 7.00 3.86
N THR A 410 -27.80 7.87 4.79
CA THR A 410 -27.87 9.33 4.63
C THR A 410 -26.99 9.86 3.48
N PHE A 411 -26.08 9.06 2.96
CA PHE A 411 -25.28 9.43 1.78
C PHE A 411 -26.10 9.44 0.47
N LEU A 412 -27.31 8.87 0.50
CA LEU A 412 -28.23 8.80 -0.66
C LEU A 412 -29.51 9.64 -0.45
N SER A 413 -29.64 10.31 0.70
CA SER A 413 -30.81 11.15 1.02
C SER A 413 -30.63 12.60 0.57
#